data_93a9ec169164bda15a0dd02899960798
#
_entry.id   93a9ec169164bda15a0dd02899960798
#
_cell.length_a   1.000
_cell.length_b   1.000
_cell.length_c   1.000
_cell.angle_alpha   90.00
_cell.angle_beta   90.00
_cell.angle_gamma   90.00
#
_symmetry.space_group_name_H-M   'P 1'
#
loop_
_entity.id
_entity.type
_entity.pdbx_description
1 polymer ?
#
loop_
_entity_poly.entity_id
_entity_poly.type
_entity_poly.pdbx_seq_one_letter_code
_entity_poly.pdbx_strand_id
1 'polypeptide(L)'
;EVFIGNFLKENSYRDDVLISTKSPSWLMEEKGDFEYYLDKQLEKLKTDSIDIYLLHALTKDDWNKVRKLRVLDFLDDSLSSGKIKHVGFSSHTEIDTFVDILDAYPKWEVVLTQMNYLDEYYQTGVMGLDELKRLNIGSMIMEPLRGGRLVQNIPPEVQKLWDCAEVKRTPVEWALEYLWNRNDVDCVLSGMNSLEQVKQNIQIASNVKEISESDQDLIREVARTYKTLTGNECTSCGYCMPCPEGVDIINCFNEYNIGKMLNNPKGSAMQYFSLIDEDCRADSCIDCGDCEFVCPQMLDIPQELEKVDKYFGREFNHF
;
A
#
# COMPACT_ATOMS: atom_id res chain seq x y z
N GLU A 1 1.13 17.72 -9.39
CA GLU A 1 0.42 18.06 -10.63
C GLU A 1 1.01 19.32 -11.28
N VAL A 2 1.09 20.47 -10.60
CA VAL A 2 1.60 21.74 -11.18
C VAL A 2 3.00 21.58 -11.78
N PHE A 3 3.93 20.95 -11.07
CA PHE A 3 5.29 20.70 -11.56
C PHE A 3 5.27 19.85 -12.84
N ILE A 4 4.52 18.75 -12.84
CA ILE A 4 4.40 17.85 -14.01
C ILE A 4 3.77 18.58 -15.18
N GLY A 5 2.68 19.33 -14.95
CA GLY A 5 2.01 20.10 -16.02
C GLY A 5 2.91 21.14 -16.65
N ASN A 6 3.71 21.86 -15.85
CA ASN A 6 4.71 22.80 -16.36
C ASN A 6 5.77 22.09 -17.20
N PHE A 7 6.36 21.02 -16.65
CA PHE A 7 7.43 20.28 -17.31
C PHE A 7 6.98 19.67 -18.65
N LEU A 8 5.83 19.02 -18.70
CA LEU A 8 5.31 18.40 -19.92
C LEU A 8 5.00 19.46 -21.00
N LYS A 9 4.41 20.61 -20.59
CA LYS A 9 4.10 21.69 -21.52
C LYS A 9 5.36 22.36 -22.07
N GLU A 10 6.34 22.68 -21.22
CA GLU A 10 7.59 23.36 -21.59
C GLU A 10 8.46 22.49 -22.51
N ASN A 11 8.40 21.17 -22.38
CA ASN A 11 9.20 20.23 -23.17
C ASN A 11 8.42 19.55 -24.30
N SER A 12 7.13 19.83 -24.46
CA SER A 12 6.25 19.20 -25.46
C SER A 12 6.16 17.67 -25.33
N TYR A 13 6.23 17.14 -24.10
CA TYR A 13 6.20 15.70 -23.81
C TYR A 13 4.80 15.16 -23.46
N ARG A 14 3.74 15.98 -23.61
CA ARG A 14 2.38 15.55 -23.23
C ARG A 14 1.93 14.27 -23.94
N ASP A 15 2.25 14.16 -25.22
CA ASP A 15 1.84 13.03 -26.05
C ASP A 15 2.76 11.81 -25.92
N ASP A 16 3.90 11.96 -25.27
CA ASP A 16 4.86 10.86 -25.04
C ASP A 16 4.58 10.07 -23.76
N VAL A 17 3.63 10.53 -22.94
CA VAL A 17 3.34 9.93 -21.62
C VAL A 17 1.84 9.79 -21.38
N LEU A 18 1.47 8.76 -20.60
CA LEU A 18 0.14 8.64 -20.02
C LEU A 18 0.12 9.33 -18.65
N ILE A 19 -0.82 10.24 -18.45
CA ILE A 19 -1.03 10.90 -17.17
C ILE A 19 -2.07 10.09 -16.38
N SER A 20 -1.66 9.64 -15.18
CA SER A 20 -2.57 9.08 -14.20
C SER A 20 -2.66 9.99 -12.97
N THR A 21 -3.88 10.36 -12.56
CA THR A 21 -4.14 11.05 -11.30
C THR A 21 -5.39 10.48 -10.64
N LYS A 22 -5.71 10.97 -9.42
CA LYS A 22 -6.74 10.36 -8.59
C LYS A 22 -7.69 11.42 -8.04
N SER A 23 -8.98 11.09 -8.02
CA SER A 23 -10.03 11.86 -7.33
C SER A 23 -9.89 11.67 -5.81
N PRO A 24 -9.82 12.72 -5.01
CA PRO A 24 -9.71 12.60 -3.54
C PRO A 24 -11.07 12.20 -2.92
N SER A 25 -11.41 10.91 -2.97
CA SER A 25 -12.73 10.36 -2.60
C SER A 25 -13.19 10.76 -1.19
N TRP A 26 -12.29 10.89 -0.25
CA TRP A 26 -12.59 11.30 1.14
C TRP A 26 -13.04 12.77 1.28
N LEU A 27 -12.68 13.65 0.33
CA LEU A 27 -13.06 15.06 0.34
C LEU A 27 -14.41 15.35 -0.30
N MET A 28 -15.05 14.37 -0.93
CA MET A 28 -16.33 14.56 -1.62
C MET A 28 -17.47 14.71 -0.60
N GLU A 29 -18.18 15.82 -0.65
CA GLU A 29 -19.34 16.10 0.21
C GLU A 29 -20.63 16.19 -0.60
N GLU A 30 -20.54 16.66 -1.87
CA GLU A 30 -21.66 16.78 -2.78
C GLU A 30 -21.27 16.32 -4.21
N LYS A 31 -22.27 16.11 -5.07
CA LYS A 31 -22.04 15.64 -6.45
C LYS A 31 -21.12 16.56 -7.25
N GLY A 32 -21.21 17.88 -7.05
CA GLY A 32 -20.41 18.87 -7.78
C GLY A 32 -18.91 18.83 -7.49
N ASP A 33 -18.51 18.24 -6.35
CA ASP A 33 -17.10 18.16 -5.96
C ASP A 33 -16.27 17.32 -6.93
N PHE A 34 -16.84 16.27 -7.51
CA PHE A 34 -16.13 15.44 -8.47
C PHE A 34 -15.66 16.24 -9.70
N GLU A 35 -16.55 17.05 -10.28
CA GLU A 35 -16.23 17.89 -11.42
C GLU A 35 -15.24 19.00 -11.02
N TYR A 36 -15.45 19.62 -9.86
CA TYR A 36 -14.57 20.67 -9.34
C TYR A 36 -13.12 20.17 -9.22
N TYR A 37 -12.90 19.00 -8.60
CA TYR A 37 -11.55 18.45 -8.44
C TYR A 37 -10.94 18.03 -9.78
N LEU A 38 -11.71 17.40 -10.67
CA LEU A 38 -11.23 17.04 -12.01
C LEU A 38 -10.80 18.28 -12.80
N ASP A 39 -11.61 19.35 -12.81
CA ASP A 39 -11.27 20.58 -13.51
C ASP A 39 -10.02 21.25 -12.94
N LYS A 40 -9.88 21.26 -11.61
CA LYS A 40 -8.65 21.73 -10.94
C LYS A 40 -7.41 20.89 -11.28
N GLN A 41 -7.55 19.60 -11.45
CA GLN A 41 -6.45 18.70 -11.85
C GLN A 41 -6.05 18.94 -13.32
N LEU A 42 -7.00 19.09 -14.22
CA LEU A 42 -6.74 19.46 -15.62
C LEU A 42 -6.02 20.81 -15.73
N GLU A 43 -6.49 21.82 -14.95
CA GLU A 43 -5.83 23.13 -14.87
C GLU A 43 -4.37 23.03 -14.43
N LYS A 44 -4.11 22.30 -13.33
CA LYS A 44 -2.75 22.10 -12.77
C LYS A 44 -1.85 21.33 -13.71
N LEU A 45 -2.38 20.29 -14.35
CA LEU A 45 -1.65 19.45 -15.31
C LEU A 45 -1.48 20.11 -16.69
N LYS A 46 -2.18 21.23 -16.94
CA LYS A 46 -2.15 21.98 -18.21
C LYS A 46 -2.48 21.12 -19.43
N THR A 47 -3.49 20.27 -19.28
CA THR A 47 -3.99 19.35 -20.30
C THR A 47 -5.51 19.35 -20.35
N ASP A 48 -6.07 19.05 -21.51
CA ASP A 48 -7.53 18.96 -21.70
C ASP A 48 -8.08 17.59 -21.31
N SER A 49 -7.19 16.58 -21.12
CA SER A 49 -7.60 15.23 -20.75
C SER A 49 -6.58 14.53 -19.85
N ILE A 50 -7.08 13.65 -18.97
CA ILE A 50 -6.31 12.73 -18.15
C ILE A 50 -6.45 11.33 -18.75
N ASP A 51 -5.34 10.63 -18.95
CA ASP A 51 -5.38 9.31 -19.59
C ASP A 51 -5.97 8.26 -18.64
N ILE A 52 -5.56 8.21 -17.39
CA ILE A 52 -6.07 7.27 -16.39
C ILE A 52 -6.55 8.03 -15.15
N TYR A 53 -7.84 7.97 -14.87
CA TYR A 53 -8.44 8.64 -13.72
C TYR A 53 -8.94 7.63 -12.69
N LEU A 54 -8.41 7.69 -11.47
CA LEU A 54 -8.72 6.73 -10.42
C LEU A 54 -9.53 7.37 -9.30
N LEU A 55 -10.52 6.68 -8.76
CA LEU A 55 -11.05 7.00 -7.44
C LEU A 55 -9.99 6.62 -6.39
N HIS A 56 -9.64 7.54 -5.48
CA HIS A 56 -8.47 7.37 -4.62
C HIS A 56 -8.79 6.64 -3.33
N ALA A 57 -7.99 5.61 -3.03
CA ALA A 57 -7.92 4.94 -1.73
C ALA A 57 -9.29 4.55 -1.16
N LEU A 58 -10.14 3.94 -1.98
CA LEU A 58 -11.48 3.56 -1.56
C LEU A 58 -11.42 2.58 -0.38
N THR A 59 -11.97 3.03 0.75
CA THR A 59 -12.40 2.17 1.85
C THR A 59 -13.85 1.75 1.64
N LYS A 60 -14.38 0.86 2.46
CA LYS A 60 -15.81 0.50 2.44
C LYS A 60 -16.71 1.73 2.67
N ASP A 61 -16.31 2.61 3.57
CA ASP A 61 -17.08 3.80 3.91
C ASP A 61 -16.99 4.86 2.81
N ASP A 62 -15.81 5.12 2.26
CA ASP A 62 -15.64 6.02 1.12
C ASP A 62 -16.42 5.51 -0.09
N TRP A 63 -16.36 4.22 -0.39
CA TRP A 63 -17.15 3.63 -1.47
C TRP A 63 -18.65 3.85 -1.30
N ASN A 64 -19.17 3.57 -0.10
CA ASN A 64 -20.59 3.80 0.21
C ASN A 64 -20.98 5.29 0.10
N LYS A 65 -20.09 6.20 0.52
CA LYS A 65 -20.26 7.65 0.43
C LYS A 65 -20.31 8.12 -1.03
N VAL A 66 -19.28 7.80 -1.82
CA VAL A 66 -19.18 8.30 -3.20
C VAL A 66 -20.26 7.69 -4.11
N ARG A 67 -20.71 6.45 -3.85
CA ARG A 67 -21.88 5.86 -4.54
C ARG A 67 -23.16 6.67 -4.29
N LYS A 68 -23.42 7.05 -3.04
CA LYS A 68 -24.58 7.90 -2.70
C LYS A 68 -24.53 9.24 -3.41
N LEU A 69 -23.33 9.79 -3.63
CA LEU A 69 -23.09 11.01 -4.39
C LEU A 69 -23.10 10.80 -5.92
N ARG A 70 -23.44 9.59 -6.39
CA ARG A 70 -23.57 9.23 -7.81
C ARG A 70 -22.26 9.37 -8.58
N VAL A 71 -21.14 8.91 -8.00
CA VAL A 71 -19.81 8.97 -8.63
C VAL A 71 -19.78 8.26 -9.99
N LEU A 72 -20.53 7.19 -10.18
CA LEU A 72 -20.55 6.42 -11.44
C LEU A 72 -21.12 7.22 -12.61
N ASP A 73 -22.13 8.07 -12.36
CA ASP A 73 -22.65 8.99 -13.39
C ASP A 73 -21.59 10.04 -13.77
N PHE A 74 -20.86 10.58 -12.76
CA PHE A 74 -19.77 11.52 -13.02
C PHE A 74 -18.66 10.88 -13.88
N LEU A 75 -18.30 9.63 -13.62
CA LEU A 75 -17.31 8.91 -14.43
C LEU A 75 -17.80 8.73 -15.88
N ASP A 76 -19.07 8.36 -16.07
CA ASP A 76 -19.66 8.22 -17.40
C ASP A 76 -19.71 9.55 -18.16
N ASP A 77 -20.09 10.63 -17.51
CA ASP A 77 -20.11 11.98 -18.08
C ASP A 77 -18.68 12.45 -18.46
N SER A 78 -17.71 12.16 -17.60
CA SER A 78 -16.30 12.53 -17.80
C SER A 78 -15.64 11.74 -18.94
N LEU A 79 -15.96 10.44 -19.09
CA LEU A 79 -15.57 9.62 -20.24
C LEU A 79 -16.20 10.14 -21.53
N SER A 80 -17.52 10.43 -21.50
CA SER A 80 -18.27 10.89 -22.66
C SER A 80 -17.80 12.28 -23.16
N SER A 81 -17.39 13.16 -22.25
CA SER A 81 -16.84 14.47 -22.58
C SER A 81 -15.37 14.43 -23.02
N GLY A 82 -14.68 13.30 -22.86
CA GLY A 82 -13.26 13.14 -23.18
C GLY A 82 -12.30 13.77 -22.16
N LYS A 83 -12.79 14.27 -21.02
CA LYS A 83 -11.94 14.78 -19.94
C LYS A 83 -11.08 13.69 -19.30
N ILE A 84 -11.58 12.44 -19.29
CA ILE A 84 -10.82 11.25 -18.89
C ILE A 84 -10.94 10.19 -20.00
N LYS A 85 -9.89 9.36 -20.17
CA LYS A 85 -9.88 8.32 -21.22
C LYS A 85 -10.13 6.93 -20.65
N HIS A 86 -9.53 6.60 -19.52
CA HIS A 86 -9.66 5.33 -18.82
C HIS A 86 -10.00 5.58 -17.36
N VAL A 87 -10.81 4.72 -16.79
CA VAL A 87 -11.34 4.86 -15.43
C VAL A 87 -10.97 3.66 -14.57
N GLY A 88 -10.64 3.96 -13.31
CA GLY A 88 -10.31 2.94 -12.35
C GLY A 88 -10.44 3.42 -10.91
N PHE A 89 -9.87 2.65 -10.00
CA PHE A 89 -9.80 3.03 -8.58
C PHE A 89 -8.51 2.54 -7.94
N SER A 90 -8.17 3.10 -6.80
CA SER A 90 -7.17 2.53 -5.89
C SER A 90 -7.82 2.13 -4.58
N SER A 91 -7.34 1.04 -3.98
CA SER A 91 -7.92 0.48 -2.77
C SER A 91 -6.87 -0.14 -1.86
N HIS A 92 -7.13 -0.05 -0.56
CA HIS A 92 -6.44 -0.74 0.51
C HIS A 92 -7.40 -1.64 1.30
N THR A 93 -8.51 -2.05 0.69
CA THR A 93 -9.55 -2.85 1.35
C THR A 93 -9.25 -4.35 1.28
N GLU A 94 -9.99 -5.09 2.10
CA GLU A 94 -10.08 -6.54 2.01
C GLU A 94 -10.86 -6.97 0.75
N ILE A 95 -10.71 -8.23 0.37
CA ILE A 95 -11.21 -8.79 -0.88
C ILE A 95 -12.74 -8.62 -1.05
N ASP A 96 -13.54 -8.76 -0.01
CA ASP A 96 -15.00 -8.64 -0.10
C ASP A 96 -15.43 -7.25 -0.56
N THR A 97 -14.86 -6.19 0.03
CA THR A 97 -15.14 -4.81 -0.39
C THR A 97 -14.59 -4.53 -1.80
N PHE A 98 -13.46 -5.11 -2.14
CA PHE A 98 -12.85 -4.97 -3.46
C PHE A 98 -13.75 -5.55 -4.56
N VAL A 99 -14.29 -6.75 -4.34
CA VAL A 99 -15.24 -7.39 -5.27
C VAL A 99 -16.52 -6.58 -5.37
N ASP A 100 -17.06 -6.06 -4.26
CA ASP A 100 -18.23 -5.18 -4.28
C ASP A 100 -18.03 -3.93 -5.16
N ILE A 101 -16.82 -3.36 -5.16
CA ILE A 101 -16.47 -2.22 -6.02
C ILE A 101 -16.41 -2.65 -7.49
N LEU A 102 -15.76 -3.78 -7.77
CA LEU A 102 -15.65 -4.32 -9.13
C LEU A 102 -17.02 -4.62 -9.74
N ASP A 103 -17.88 -5.29 -9.02
CA ASP A 103 -19.21 -5.71 -9.50
C ASP A 103 -20.17 -4.53 -9.72
N ALA A 104 -19.93 -3.40 -9.04
CA ALA A 104 -20.83 -2.25 -9.12
C ALA A 104 -20.70 -1.45 -10.41
N TYR A 105 -19.63 -1.62 -11.18
CA TYR A 105 -19.39 -0.83 -12.39
C TYR A 105 -18.63 -1.62 -13.46
N PRO A 106 -19.27 -1.96 -14.57
CA PRO A 106 -18.69 -2.84 -15.59
C PRO A 106 -17.64 -2.16 -16.49
N LYS A 107 -17.37 -0.86 -16.30
CA LYS A 107 -16.43 -0.10 -17.13
C LYS A 107 -15.09 0.16 -16.43
N TRP A 108 -14.81 -0.49 -15.31
CA TRP A 108 -13.47 -0.43 -14.74
C TRP A 108 -12.45 -0.99 -15.72
N GLU A 109 -11.39 -0.22 -15.99
CA GLU A 109 -10.32 -0.61 -16.91
C GLU A 109 -8.99 -0.84 -16.20
N VAL A 110 -8.76 -0.15 -15.06
CA VAL A 110 -7.50 -0.20 -14.32
C VAL A 110 -7.75 -0.16 -12.82
N VAL A 111 -7.02 -0.97 -12.06
CA VAL A 111 -7.06 -0.92 -10.60
C VAL A 111 -5.64 -0.82 -10.05
N LEU A 112 -5.45 0.10 -9.11
CA LEU A 112 -4.20 0.26 -8.36
C LEU A 112 -4.36 -0.39 -6.98
N THR A 113 -3.61 -1.46 -6.75
CA THR A 113 -3.62 -2.23 -5.49
C THR A 113 -2.20 -2.48 -4.97
N GLN A 114 -2.09 -2.83 -3.70
CA GLN A 114 -0.80 -3.16 -3.08
C GLN A 114 -0.40 -4.61 -3.38
N MET A 115 0.88 -4.82 -3.73
CA MET A 115 1.47 -6.15 -3.83
C MET A 115 2.98 -6.09 -3.69
N ASN A 116 3.53 -7.01 -2.91
CA ASN A 116 4.96 -7.35 -2.86
C ASN A 116 5.12 -8.80 -2.35
N TYR A 117 6.32 -9.36 -2.40
CA TYR A 117 6.56 -10.76 -2.04
C TYR A 117 6.31 -11.10 -0.56
N LEU A 118 6.27 -10.10 0.34
CA LEU A 118 5.98 -10.30 1.76
C LEU A 118 4.47 -10.28 2.04
N ASP A 119 3.73 -9.46 1.30
CA ASP A 119 2.32 -9.12 1.53
C ASP A 119 1.37 -9.78 0.52
N GLU A 120 1.69 -10.99 0.02
CA GLU A 120 0.89 -11.72 -0.99
C GLU A 120 -0.58 -11.93 -0.60
N TYR A 121 -0.87 -12.01 0.70
CA TYR A 121 -2.21 -12.25 1.24
C TYR A 121 -2.69 -11.10 2.14
N TYR A 122 -2.11 -9.93 1.99
CA TYR A 122 -2.51 -8.73 2.72
C TYR A 122 -3.44 -7.87 1.85
N GLN A 123 -4.54 -7.36 2.44
CA GLN A 123 -5.59 -6.65 1.72
C GLN A 123 -6.19 -7.54 0.61
N THR A 124 -6.28 -7.06 -0.63
CA THR A 124 -6.75 -7.87 -1.76
C THR A 124 -5.77 -8.97 -2.15
N GLY A 125 -4.47 -8.69 -2.07
CA GLY A 125 -3.41 -9.63 -2.36
C GLY A 125 -3.55 -10.33 -3.71
N VAL A 126 -3.12 -11.59 -3.76
CA VAL A 126 -3.21 -12.44 -4.97
C VAL A 126 -4.66 -12.66 -5.41
N MET A 127 -5.61 -12.75 -4.47
CA MET A 127 -7.03 -12.94 -4.80
C MET A 127 -7.59 -11.75 -5.59
N GLY A 128 -7.17 -10.52 -5.24
CA GLY A 128 -7.56 -9.33 -5.98
C GLY A 128 -6.99 -9.34 -7.41
N LEU A 129 -5.74 -9.75 -7.59
CA LEU A 129 -5.11 -9.87 -8.91
C LEU A 129 -5.80 -10.94 -9.77
N ASP A 130 -6.18 -12.08 -9.18
CA ASP A 130 -6.94 -13.13 -9.88
C ASP A 130 -8.30 -12.61 -10.38
N GLU A 131 -9.01 -11.80 -9.56
CA GLU A 131 -10.26 -11.16 -9.97
C GLU A 131 -10.06 -10.15 -11.11
N LEU A 132 -9.03 -9.29 -11.02
CA LEU A 132 -8.71 -8.35 -12.09
C LEU A 132 -8.43 -9.07 -13.40
N LYS A 133 -7.61 -10.12 -13.35
CA LYS A 133 -7.31 -10.95 -14.51
C LYS A 133 -8.54 -11.64 -15.09
N ARG A 134 -9.42 -12.18 -14.24
CA ARG A 134 -10.69 -12.81 -14.65
C ARG A 134 -11.59 -11.83 -15.39
N LEU A 135 -11.62 -10.57 -14.95
CA LEU A 135 -12.45 -9.50 -15.53
C LEU A 135 -11.75 -8.76 -16.69
N ASN A 136 -10.50 -9.10 -17.01
CA ASN A 136 -9.66 -8.40 -17.99
C ASN A 136 -9.49 -6.92 -17.67
N ILE A 137 -9.29 -6.60 -16.39
CA ILE A 137 -9.01 -5.26 -15.87
C ILE A 137 -7.50 -5.15 -15.62
N GLY A 138 -6.87 -4.05 -16.09
CA GLY A 138 -5.44 -3.82 -15.92
C GLY A 138 -5.07 -3.60 -14.45
N SER A 139 -3.96 -4.20 -14.04
CA SER A 139 -3.43 -4.11 -12.69
C SER A 139 -2.25 -3.14 -12.61
N MET A 140 -2.34 -2.18 -11.70
CA MET A 140 -1.21 -1.34 -11.29
C MET A 140 -0.83 -1.69 -9.87
N ILE A 141 0.45 -1.84 -9.59
CA ILE A 141 0.94 -2.23 -8.27
C ILE A 141 1.58 -1.05 -7.54
N MET A 142 1.09 -0.76 -6.33
CA MET A 142 1.73 0.13 -5.36
C MET A 142 2.48 -0.66 -4.30
N GLU A 143 3.40 0.01 -3.62
CA GLU A 143 4.24 -0.54 -2.56
C GLU A 143 5.06 -1.78 -2.94
N PRO A 144 5.66 -1.84 -4.13
CA PRO A 144 6.47 -2.98 -4.55
C PRO A 144 7.65 -3.22 -3.61
N LEU A 145 8.16 -2.17 -2.98
CA LEU A 145 9.29 -2.19 -2.03
C LEU A 145 8.85 -1.92 -0.58
N ARG A 146 7.54 -1.90 -0.32
CA ARG A 146 6.94 -1.59 0.98
C ARG A 146 7.49 -0.27 1.57
N GLY A 147 7.41 0.81 0.80
CA GLY A 147 7.99 2.10 1.18
C GLY A 147 9.53 2.11 1.29
N GLY A 148 10.22 1.18 0.63
CA GLY A 148 11.67 0.97 0.70
C GLY A 148 12.11 0.05 1.84
N ARG A 149 11.20 -0.41 2.70
CA ARG A 149 11.52 -1.24 3.87
C ARG A 149 12.02 -2.65 3.50
N LEU A 150 11.66 -3.17 2.34
CA LEU A 150 12.12 -4.48 1.85
C LEU A 150 13.55 -4.45 1.26
N VAL A 151 14.13 -3.26 1.10
CA VAL A 151 15.44 -3.10 0.44
C VAL A 151 16.46 -2.35 1.29
N GLN A 152 16.06 -1.95 2.49
CA GLN A 152 16.93 -1.27 3.47
C GLN A 152 16.98 -2.10 4.76
N ASN A 153 18.12 -2.05 5.44
CA ASN A 153 18.29 -2.69 6.76
C ASN A 153 17.87 -4.16 6.79
N ILE A 154 18.21 -4.92 5.75
CA ILE A 154 17.83 -6.34 5.61
C ILE A 154 18.29 -7.11 6.86
N PRO A 155 17.40 -7.84 7.55
CA PRO A 155 17.80 -8.69 8.68
C PRO A 155 18.85 -9.71 8.27
N PRO A 156 19.85 -9.98 9.14
CA PRO A 156 20.93 -10.92 8.83
C PRO A 156 20.44 -12.33 8.45
N GLU A 157 19.33 -12.77 9.02
CA GLU A 157 18.68 -14.04 8.73
C GLU A 157 18.16 -14.08 7.28
N VAL A 158 17.55 -13.00 6.84
CA VAL A 158 17.05 -12.83 5.48
C VAL A 158 18.20 -12.69 4.48
N GLN A 159 19.23 -11.89 4.84
CA GLN A 159 20.39 -11.74 3.96
C GLN A 159 21.09 -13.05 3.69
N LYS A 160 21.22 -13.93 4.70
CA LYS A 160 21.79 -15.28 4.51
C LYS A 160 21.04 -16.10 3.48
N LEU A 161 19.71 -15.98 3.42
CA LEU A 161 18.91 -16.67 2.41
C LEU A 161 19.18 -16.12 1.01
N TRP A 162 19.19 -14.79 0.86
CA TRP A 162 19.54 -14.16 -0.41
C TRP A 162 20.94 -14.51 -0.89
N ASP A 163 21.89 -14.70 0.04
CA ASP A 163 23.26 -15.11 -0.28
C ASP A 163 23.34 -16.56 -0.80
N CYS A 164 22.33 -17.40 -0.55
CA CYS A 164 22.26 -18.77 -1.06
C CYS A 164 21.74 -18.85 -2.51
N ALA A 165 21.15 -17.78 -3.06
CA ALA A 165 20.62 -17.78 -4.41
C ALA A 165 21.70 -18.10 -5.47
N GLU A 166 21.37 -18.89 -6.48
CA GLU A 166 22.26 -19.17 -7.62
C GLU A 166 22.49 -17.90 -8.44
N VAL A 167 21.41 -17.22 -8.80
CA VAL A 167 21.43 -15.93 -9.48
C VAL A 167 21.46 -14.81 -8.44
N LYS A 168 22.58 -14.12 -8.39
CA LYS A 168 22.72 -12.99 -7.44
C LYS A 168 21.89 -11.80 -7.91
N ARG A 169 21.07 -11.29 -6.98
CA ARG A 169 20.22 -10.12 -7.15
C ARG A 169 20.36 -9.21 -5.95
N THR A 170 20.26 -7.91 -6.17
CA THR A 170 20.07 -6.95 -5.09
C THR A 170 18.66 -7.09 -4.50
N PRO A 171 18.41 -6.62 -3.26
CA PRO A 171 17.05 -6.62 -2.70
C PRO A 171 16.02 -5.91 -3.57
N VAL A 172 16.44 -4.85 -4.30
CA VAL A 172 15.56 -4.14 -5.24
C VAL A 172 15.22 -5.01 -6.45
N GLU A 173 16.21 -5.72 -7.03
CA GLU A 173 15.98 -6.67 -8.12
C GLU A 173 15.02 -7.78 -7.67
N TRP A 174 15.22 -8.40 -6.50
CA TRP A 174 14.32 -9.42 -5.97
C TRP A 174 12.86 -8.93 -5.90
N ALA A 175 12.64 -7.74 -5.35
CA ALA A 175 11.30 -7.22 -5.16
C ALA A 175 10.61 -6.80 -6.47
N LEU A 176 11.33 -6.16 -7.38
CA LEU A 176 10.76 -5.70 -8.64
C LEU A 176 10.60 -6.84 -9.66
N GLU A 177 11.61 -7.71 -9.79
CA GLU A 177 11.54 -8.86 -10.70
C GLU A 177 10.49 -9.88 -10.27
N TYR A 178 10.25 -10.07 -8.96
CA TYR A 178 9.13 -10.85 -8.45
C TYR A 178 7.79 -10.40 -9.05
N LEU A 179 7.54 -9.09 -9.10
CA LEU A 179 6.31 -8.55 -9.67
C LEU A 179 6.29 -8.62 -11.20
N TRP A 180 7.39 -8.27 -11.87
CA TRP A 180 7.43 -8.27 -13.34
C TRP A 180 7.44 -9.67 -13.96
N ASN A 181 7.75 -10.72 -13.19
CA ASN A 181 7.61 -12.10 -13.65
C ASN A 181 6.19 -12.67 -13.47
N ARG A 182 5.28 -11.90 -12.86
CA ARG A 182 3.87 -12.29 -12.72
C ARG A 182 3.09 -11.93 -13.99
N ASN A 183 2.21 -12.80 -14.41
CA ASN A 183 1.37 -12.62 -15.61
C ASN A 183 0.02 -11.96 -15.30
N ASP A 184 -0.18 -11.52 -14.06
CA ASP A 184 -1.34 -10.80 -13.54
C ASP A 184 -0.97 -9.38 -13.06
N VAL A 185 0.26 -8.91 -13.39
CA VAL A 185 0.76 -7.56 -13.09
C VAL A 185 1.11 -6.86 -14.40
N ASP A 186 0.44 -5.75 -14.68
CA ASP A 186 0.65 -4.96 -15.91
C ASP A 186 1.60 -3.79 -15.69
N CYS A 187 1.53 -3.14 -14.52
CA CYS A 187 2.35 -1.95 -14.22
C CYS A 187 2.79 -1.94 -12.76
N VAL A 188 4.05 -1.60 -12.49
CA VAL A 188 4.60 -1.45 -11.14
C VAL A 188 4.99 0.00 -10.92
N LEU A 189 4.44 0.62 -9.87
CA LEU A 189 4.75 2.00 -9.49
C LEU A 189 5.86 2.01 -8.44
N SER A 190 6.84 2.86 -8.61
CA SER A 190 7.90 3.09 -7.62
C SER A 190 8.02 4.57 -7.28
N GLY A 191 8.01 4.87 -5.98
CA GLY A 191 8.20 6.22 -5.44
C GLY A 191 9.68 6.59 -5.33
N MET A 192 10.36 6.76 -6.47
CA MET A 192 11.78 7.13 -6.53
C MET A 192 11.98 8.59 -6.13
N ASN A 193 12.78 8.84 -5.11
CA ASN A 193 13.07 10.20 -4.60
C ASN A 193 14.51 10.66 -4.84
N SER A 194 15.32 9.85 -5.53
CA SER A 194 16.68 10.22 -5.97
C SER A 194 16.93 9.77 -7.41
N LEU A 195 17.88 10.45 -8.07
CA LEU A 195 18.28 10.12 -9.45
C LEU A 195 18.90 8.72 -9.53
N GLU A 196 19.60 8.28 -8.49
CA GLU A 196 20.18 6.95 -8.39
C GLU A 196 19.10 5.87 -8.40
N GLN A 197 18.03 6.04 -7.63
CA GLN A 197 16.89 5.12 -7.63
C GLN A 197 16.20 5.05 -9.00
N VAL A 198 16.03 6.20 -9.68
CA VAL A 198 15.48 6.23 -11.05
C VAL A 198 16.36 5.43 -12.00
N LYS A 199 17.67 5.67 -12.00
CA LYS A 199 18.63 4.96 -12.88
C LYS A 199 18.63 3.45 -12.58
N GLN A 200 18.68 3.07 -11.30
CA GLN A 200 18.67 1.67 -10.88
C GLN A 200 17.39 0.96 -11.35
N ASN A 201 16.23 1.55 -11.09
CA ASN A 201 14.96 0.93 -11.45
C ASN A 201 14.79 0.82 -12.97
N ILE A 202 15.22 1.83 -13.75
CA ILE A 202 15.23 1.76 -15.22
C ILE A 202 16.17 0.64 -15.69
N GLN A 203 17.36 0.51 -15.11
CA GLN A 203 18.30 -0.54 -15.47
C GLN A 203 17.72 -1.94 -15.21
N ILE A 204 17.06 -2.14 -14.06
CA ILE A 204 16.41 -3.41 -13.72
C ILE A 204 15.26 -3.68 -14.70
N ALA A 205 14.37 -2.69 -14.91
CA ALA A 205 13.22 -2.81 -15.83
C ALA A 205 13.64 -3.11 -17.28
N SER A 206 14.81 -2.60 -17.71
CA SER A 206 15.34 -2.87 -19.06
C SER A 206 15.97 -4.24 -19.21
N ASN A 207 16.22 -4.97 -18.11
CA ASN A 207 16.94 -6.24 -18.08
C ASN A 207 16.32 -7.20 -17.06
N VAL A 208 14.99 -7.31 -17.05
CA VAL A 208 14.26 -8.19 -16.13
C VAL A 208 14.75 -9.63 -16.32
N LYS A 209 15.24 -10.24 -15.25
CA LYS A 209 15.66 -11.64 -15.21
C LYS A 209 14.47 -12.52 -14.86
N GLU A 210 14.43 -13.70 -15.45
CA GLU A 210 13.44 -14.70 -15.11
C GLU A 210 13.60 -15.15 -13.65
N ILE A 211 12.48 -15.29 -12.94
CA ILE A 211 12.38 -15.88 -11.60
C ILE A 211 12.10 -17.36 -11.78
N SER A 212 13.11 -18.21 -11.55
CA SER A 212 12.99 -19.66 -11.62
C SER A 212 12.10 -20.22 -10.50
N GLU A 213 11.73 -21.50 -10.60
CA GLU A 213 10.97 -22.18 -9.53
C GLU A 213 11.76 -22.19 -8.21
N SER A 214 13.08 -22.43 -8.27
CA SER A 214 13.96 -22.36 -7.09
C SER A 214 14.04 -20.94 -6.49
N ASP A 215 14.03 -19.91 -7.34
CA ASP A 215 13.97 -18.51 -6.88
C ASP A 215 12.63 -18.22 -6.19
N GLN A 216 11.52 -18.74 -6.70
CA GLN A 216 10.20 -18.60 -6.07
C GLN A 216 10.15 -19.29 -4.71
N ASP A 217 10.74 -20.49 -4.57
CA ASP A 217 10.87 -21.18 -3.30
C ASP A 217 11.68 -20.35 -2.30
N LEU A 218 12.80 -19.79 -2.75
CA LEU A 218 13.64 -18.92 -1.93
C LEU A 218 12.89 -17.66 -1.49
N ILE A 219 12.14 -17.01 -2.36
CA ILE A 219 11.30 -15.85 -2.04
C ILE A 219 10.27 -16.23 -0.97
N ARG A 220 9.62 -17.38 -1.10
CA ARG A 220 8.67 -17.88 -0.07
C ARG A 220 9.33 -18.12 1.27
N GLU A 221 10.54 -18.69 1.28
CA GLU A 221 11.33 -18.89 2.51
C GLU A 221 11.70 -17.56 3.15
N VAL A 222 12.15 -16.58 2.36
CA VAL A 222 12.44 -15.23 2.82
C VAL A 222 11.20 -14.57 3.45
N ALA A 223 10.06 -14.65 2.76
CA ALA A 223 8.81 -14.09 3.29
C ALA A 223 8.40 -14.75 4.62
N ARG A 224 8.56 -16.07 4.76
CA ARG A 224 8.33 -16.78 6.02
C ARG A 224 9.30 -16.31 7.11
N THR A 225 10.59 -16.21 6.78
CA THR A 225 11.62 -15.76 7.73
C THR A 225 11.30 -14.36 8.26
N TYR A 226 10.95 -13.41 7.38
CA TYR A 226 10.51 -12.09 7.84
C TYR A 226 9.38 -12.19 8.89
N LYS A 227 8.36 -13.03 8.63
CA LYS A 227 7.21 -13.21 9.54
C LYS A 227 7.60 -13.82 10.88
N THR A 228 8.71 -14.56 10.99
CA THR A 228 9.21 -15.06 12.28
C THR A 228 9.96 -14.01 13.10
N LEU A 229 10.29 -12.87 12.51
CA LEU A 229 11.04 -11.80 13.16
C LEU A 229 10.14 -10.76 13.84
N THR A 230 8.83 -11.01 13.93
CA THR A 230 7.87 -10.15 14.64
C THR A 230 8.18 -10.10 16.14
N GLY A 231 7.74 -9.03 16.80
CA GLY A 231 7.95 -8.85 18.24
C GLY A 231 7.00 -9.66 19.12
N ASN A 232 5.78 -9.91 18.60
CA ASN A 232 4.76 -10.76 19.25
C ASN A 232 3.87 -11.45 18.20
N GLU A 233 3.00 -12.36 18.65
CA GLU A 233 2.14 -13.18 17.78
C GLU A 233 0.74 -12.56 17.55
N CYS A 234 0.58 -11.23 17.68
CA CYS A 234 -0.69 -10.57 17.43
C CYS A 234 -1.13 -10.76 15.98
N THR A 235 -2.37 -11.20 15.77
CA THR A 235 -2.98 -11.39 14.46
C THR A 235 -3.92 -10.27 14.04
N SER A 236 -3.97 -9.17 14.80
CA SER A 236 -4.83 -7.99 14.56
C SER A 236 -6.33 -8.32 14.47
N CYS A 237 -6.79 -9.36 15.15
CA CYS A 237 -8.18 -9.84 15.10
C CYS A 237 -9.21 -8.90 15.75
N GLY A 238 -8.79 -7.94 16.56
CA GLY A 238 -9.63 -6.91 17.16
C GLY A 238 -10.46 -7.31 18.39
N TYR A 239 -10.38 -8.56 18.86
CA TYR A 239 -11.17 -8.99 20.03
C TYR A 239 -10.84 -8.23 21.33
N CYS A 240 -9.62 -7.71 21.46
CA CYS A 240 -9.19 -6.88 22.57
C CYS A 240 -9.69 -5.42 22.52
N MET A 241 -10.43 -5.06 21.49
CA MET A 241 -10.94 -3.70 21.31
C MET A 241 -12.46 -3.64 21.53
N PRO A 242 -13.01 -2.51 22.05
CA PRO A 242 -12.25 -1.34 22.49
C PRO A 242 -11.58 -1.55 23.85
N CYS A 243 -10.38 -0.98 24.03
CA CYS A 243 -9.74 -0.92 25.33
C CYS A 243 -10.50 0.09 26.24
N PRO A 244 -10.78 -0.23 27.54
CA PRO A 244 -11.47 0.70 28.44
C PRO A 244 -10.71 2.01 28.67
N GLU A 245 -9.37 2.00 28.58
CA GLU A 245 -8.50 3.17 28.71
C GLU A 245 -8.16 3.81 27.33
N GLY A 246 -8.77 3.34 26.26
CA GLY A 246 -8.60 3.92 24.94
C GLY A 246 -7.32 3.54 24.19
N VAL A 247 -6.50 2.61 24.72
CA VAL A 247 -5.27 2.18 24.04
C VAL A 247 -5.59 1.52 22.71
N ASP A 248 -4.96 1.97 21.63
CA ASP A 248 -5.03 1.36 20.30
C ASP A 248 -4.08 0.16 20.21
N ILE A 249 -4.47 -0.93 20.87
CA ILE A 249 -3.65 -2.15 21.03
C ILE A 249 -3.22 -2.69 19.67
N ILE A 250 -4.12 -2.68 18.68
CA ILE A 250 -3.85 -3.25 17.37
C ILE A 250 -2.75 -2.48 16.66
N ASN A 251 -2.87 -1.16 16.56
CA ASN A 251 -1.87 -0.35 15.87
C ASN A 251 -0.55 -0.30 16.65
N CYS A 252 -0.59 -0.31 17.98
CA CYS A 252 0.61 -0.45 18.81
C CYS A 252 1.41 -1.72 18.46
N PHE A 253 0.75 -2.86 18.38
CA PHE A 253 1.39 -4.14 18.04
C PHE A 253 1.79 -4.21 16.57
N ASN A 254 1.00 -3.66 15.65
CA ASN A 254 1.32 -3.64 14.23
C ASN A 254 2.63 -2.91 13.97
N GLU A 255 2.80 -1.69 14.50
CA GLU A 255 4.02 -0.92 14.28
C GLU A 255 5.22 -1.55 15.00
N TYR A 256 5.03 -2.13 16.17
CA TYR A 256 6.08 -2.89 16.88
C TYR A 256 6.55 -4.11 16.06
N ASN A 257 5.61 -4.91 15.58
CA ASN A 257 5.89 -6.10 14.78
C ASN A 257 6.57 -5.73 13.45
N ILE A 258 6.10 -4.68 12.78
CA ILE A 258 6.72 -4.16 11.56
C ILE A 258 8.16 -3.68 11.82
N GLY A 259 8.38 -2.96 12.90
CA GLY A 259 9.70 -2.46 13.29
C GLY A 259 10.70 -3.58 13.56
N LYS A 260 10.25 -4.64 14.23
CA LYS A 260 11.07 -5.84 14.49
C LYS A 260 11.33 -6.62 13.22
N MET A 261 10.26 -6.98 12.51
CA MET A 261 10.29 -7.80 11.30
C MET A 261 11.20 -7.20 10.22
N LEU A 262 11.13 -5.90 10.02
CA LEU A 262 11.89 -5.21 8.96
C LEU A 262 13.19 -4.56 9.47
N ASN A 263 13.59 -4.85 10.72
CA ASN A 263 14.78 -4.27 11.35
C ASN A 263 14.87 -2.74 11.15
N ASN A 264 13.72 -2.07 11.29
CA ASN A 264 13.59 -0.64 11.06
C ASN A 264 12.83 0.08 12.19
N PRO A 265 13.40 0.15 13.41
CA PRO A 265 12.74 0.77 14.56
C PRO A 265 12.39 2.23 14.32
N LYS A 266 13.27 2.98 13.64
CA LYS A 266 13.06 4.40 13.36
C LYS A 266 11.86 4.65 12.44
N GLY A 267 11.75 3.89 11.35
CA GLY A 267 10.63 4.02 10.41
C GLY A 267 9.29 3.64 11.04
N SER A 268 9.27 2.61 11.89
CA SER A 268 8.06 2.24 12.63
C SER A 268 7.73 3.23 13.74
N ALA A 269 8.73 3.81 14.43
CA ALA A 269 8.50 4.86 15.41
C ALA A 269 7.82 6.09 14.77
N MET A 270 8.25 6.51 13.58
CA MET A 270 7.60 7.60 12.85
C MET A 270 6.11 7.29 12.57
N GLN A 271 5.77 6.06 12.18
CA GLN A 271 4.38 5.67 11.96
C GLN A 271 3.60 5.59 13.28
N TYR A 272 4.18 4.95 14.29
CA TYR A 272 3.59 4.84 15.63
C TYR A 272 3.17 6.21 16.20
N PHE A 273 4.07 7.19 16.17
CA PHE A 273 3.81 8.54 16.68
C PHE A 273 2.92 9.39 15.76
N SER A 274 2.79 9.05 14.47
CA SER A 274 1.95 9.78 13.52
C SER A 274 0.53 9.24 13.43
N LEU A 275 0.34 7.93 13.64
CA LEU A 275 -0.95 7.26 13.46
C LEU A 275 -1.73 7.08 14.77
N ILE A 276 -1.03 7.05 15.91
CA ILE A 276 -1.64 6.76 17.22
C ILE A 276 -1.59 8.03 18.07
N ASP A 277 -2.76 8.49 18.45
CA ASP A 277 -2.90 9.65 19.34
C ASP A 277 -2.18 9.39 20.67
N GLU A 278 -1.66 10.44 21.30
CA GLU A 278 -0.81 10.34 22.51
C GLU A 278 -1.49 9.55 23.62
N ASP A 279 -2.77 9.81 23.87
CA ASP A 279 -3.55 9.16 24.92
C ASP A 279 -3.95 7.70 24.55
N CYS A 280 -3.71 7.27 23.32
CA CYS A 280 -4.04 5.92 22.81
C CYS A 280 -2.81 5.02 22.66
N ARG A 281 -1.62 5.48 23.04
CA ARG A 281 -0.35 4.75 22.93
C ARG A 281 -0.20 3.68 24.00
N ALA A 282 0.82 2.85 23.85
CA ALA A 282 1.09 1.71 24.72
C ALA A 282 1.34 2.09 26.19
N ASP A 283 1.94 3.26 26.46
CA ASP A 283 2.20 3.79 27.80
C ASP A 283 0.95 4.24 28.54
N SER A 284 -0.20 4.37 27.86
CA SER A 284 -1.50 4.62 28.49
C SER A 284 -2.14 3.35 29.09
N CYS A 285 -1.51 2.17 28.96
CA CYS A 285 -2.00 0.95 29.53
C CYS A 285 -1.88 0.93 31.07
N ILE A 286 -2.98 0.65 31.77
CA ILE A 286 -3.06 0.56 33.25
C ILE A 286 -2.98 -0.88 33.78
N ASP A 287 -2.69 -1.86 32.93
CA ASP A 287 -2.57 -3.28 33.30
C ASP A 287 -3.86 -3.84 33.95
N CYS A 288 -5.03 -3.52 33.39
CA CYS A 288 -6.31 -4.03 33.90
C CYS A 288 -6.60 -5.50 33.54
N GLY A 289 -5.95 -6.05 32.52
CA GLY A 289 -6.05 -7.43 32.08
C GLY A 289 -7.30 -7.78 31.25
N ASP A 290 -8.26 -6.88 31.03
CA ASP A 290 -9.52 -7.19 30.33
C ASP A 290 -9.29 -7.71 28.90
N CYS A 291 -8.24 -7.23 28.23
CA CYS A 291 -7.90 -7.63 26.88
C CYS A 291 -7.29 -9.04 26.78
N GLU A 292 -6.69 -9.57 27.84
CA GLU A 292 -6.06 -10.91 27.84
C GLU A 292 -7.11 -12.02 27.76
N PHE A 293 -8.22 -11.89 28.52
CA PHE A 293 -9.28 -12.90 28.57
C PHE A 293 -9.94 -13.16 27.22
N VAL A 294 -9.90 -12.17 26.32
CA VAL A 294 -10.54 -12.24 25.00
C VAL A 294 -9.55 -12.50 23.87
N CYS A 295 -8.25 -12.56 24.16
CA CYS A 295 -7.23 -12.77 23.15
C CYS A 295 -7.17 -14.22 22.66
N PRO A 296 -7.48 -14.53 21.38
CA PRO A 296 -7.40 -15.90 20.85
C PRO A 296 -5.98 -16.45 20.82
N GLN A 297 -4.97 -15.59 20.83
CA GLN A 297 -3.56 -15.95 20.83
C GLN A 297 -2.98 -16.09 22.26
N MET A 298 -3.80 -15.90 23.29
CA MET A 298 -3.39 -15.97 24.70
C MET A 298 -2.18 -15.08 25.02
N LEU A 299 -2.11 -13.91 24.40
CA LEU A 299 -1.06 -12.94 24.67
C LEU A 299 -1.28 -12.26 26.01
N ASP A 300 -0.22 -12.12 26.80
CA ASP A 300 -0.14 -11.18 27.93
C ASP A 300 -0.04 -9.75 27.35
N ILE A 301 -1.20 -9.20 26.97
CA ILE A 301 -1.27 -7.93 26.23
C ILE A 301 -0.66 -6.77 27.01
N PRO A 302 -0.90 -6.57 28.31
CA PRO A 302 -0.23 -5.52 29.08
C PRO A 302 1.29 -5.65 29.05
N GLN A 303 1.84 -6.84 29.25
CA GLN A 303 3.28 -7.06 29.19
C GLN A 303 3.86 -6.80 27.78
N GLU A 304 3.11 -7.19 26.73
CA GLU A 304 3.51 -6.89 25.36
C GLU A 304 3.46 -5.38 25.07
N LEU A 305 2.47 -4.64 25.61
CA LEU A 305 2.40 -3.18 25.50
C LEU A 305 3.59 -2.50 26.23
N GLU A 306 4.03 -3.02 27.38
CA GLU A 306 5.25 -2.54 28.02
C GLU A 306 6.49 -2.73 27.15
N LYS A 307 6.56 -3.83 26.36
CA LYS A 307 7.64 -4.03 25.38
C LYS A 307 7.56 -3.04 24.23
N VAL A 308 6.35 -2.71 23.76
CA VAL A 308 6.12 -1.69 22.74
C VAL A 308 6.59 -0.32 23.21
N ASP A 309 6.19 0.08 24.43
CA ASP A 309 6.61 1.36 25.02
C ASP A 309 8.14 1.43 25.16
N LYS A 310 8.77 0.39 25.64
CA LYS A 310 10.23 0.30 25.71
C LYS A 310 10.91 0.36 24.32
N TYR A 311 10.29 -0.26 23.31
CA TYR A 311 10.84 -0.31 21.97
C TYR A 311 10.81 1.04 21.26
N PHE A 312 9.69 1.76 21.37
CA PHE A 312 9.53 3.09 20.79
C PHE A 312 10.03 4.20 21.70
N GLY A 313 10.28 3.93 22.97
CA GLY A 313 10.78 4.72 24.07
C GLY A 313 11.32 6.14 23.82
N ARG A 314 11.90 6.77 24.84
CA ARG A 314 12.29 8.19 24.86
C ARG A 314 13.23 8.65 23.74
N GLU A 315 13.93 7.73 23.07
CA GLU A 315 14.85 8.07 21.97
C GLU A 315 14.12 8.51 20.68
N PHE A 316 12.86 8.10 20.50
CA PHE A 316 12.07 8.41 19.31
C PHE A 316 10.96 9.45 19.55
N ASN A 317 10.74 9.88 20.78
CA ASN A 317 9.70 10.86 21.17
C ASN A 317 9.93 12.30 20.64
N HIS A 318 10.80 12.49 19.67
CA HIS A 318 11.15 13.79 19.08
C HIS A 318 10.75 13.91 17.60
N PHE A 319 9.87 13.02 17.12
CA PHE A 319 9.34 13.06 15.74
C PHE A 319 7.97 13.71 15.66
#